data_5fedd550b34640d86fd4461da005d60b
#
_entry.id   5fedd550b34640d86fd4461da005d60b
#
_cell.length_a   1.000
_cell.length_b   1.000
_cell.length_c   1.000
_cell.angle_alpha   90.00
_cell.angle_beta   90.00
_cell.angle_gamma   90.00
#
_symmetry.space_group_name_H-M   'P 1'
#
loop_
_entity.id
_entity.type
_entity.pdbx_description
1 polymer ?
#
loop_
_entity_poly.entity_id
_entity_poly.type
_entity_poly.pdbx_seq_one_letter_code
_entity_poly.pdbx_strand_id
1 'polypeptide(L)'
;MSFVHVLVGAAVMASAPAFASKDLAQKNACLACHAVDRKMVGPSFQSVAIKYAGQKDAESQLAESIKKGGAGKWGPVPMPAQAALSQGDAGTLAAWVLAGAK
;
A
#
# COMPACT_ATOMS: atom_id res chain seq x y z
N MET A 1 29.99 29.47 32.79
CA MET A 1 28.77 28.64 32.78
C MET A 1 28.43 28.37 31.35
N SER A 2 28.70 27.15 30.90
CA SER A 2 28.37 26.74 29.51
C SER A 2 26.97 26.17 29.50
N PHE A 3 26.06 26.85 28.81
CA PHE A 3 24.75 26.29 28.57
C PHE A 3 24.86 25.33 27.36
N VAL A 4 24.78 24.03 27.66
CA VAL A 4 24.65 23.02 26.61
C VAL A 4 23.23 23.03 26.10
N HIS A 5 23.03 23.61 24.93
CA HIS A 5 21.75 23.48 24.24
C HIS A 5 21.70 22.11 23.61
N VAL A 6 20.97 21.20 24.23
CA VAL A 6 20.63 19.91 23.62
C VAL A 6 19.51 20.20 22.61
N LEU A 7 19.88 20.27 21.35
CA LEU A 7 18.91 20.25 20.26
C LEU A 7 18.38 18.81 20.17
N VAL A 8 17.22 18.57 20.78
CA VAL A 8 16.44 17.35 20.54
C VAL A 8 15.84 17.49 19.15
N GLY A 9 16.52 16.93 18.16
CA GLY A 9 15.96 16.80 16.83
C GLY A 9 14.77 15.83 16.90
N ALA A 10 13.57 16.36 16.79
CA ALA A 10 12.39 15.51 16.57
C ALA A 10 12.53 14.89 15.19
N ALA A 11 12.74 13.56 15.14
CA ALA A 11 12.66 12.83 13.88
C ALA A 11 11.19 12.87 13.43
N VAL A 12 10.90 13.72 12.45
CA VAL A 12 9.61 13.73 11.78
C VAL A 12 9.58 12.51 10.88
N MET A 13 8.89 11.46 11.32
CA MET A 13 8.54 10.35 10.45
C MET A 13 7.53 10.89 9.45
N ALA A 14 8.00 11.25 8.26
CA ALA A 14 7.13 11.63 7.17
C ALA A 14 6.40 10.38 6.67
N SER A 15 5.20 10.12 7.19
CA SER A 15 4.27 9.24 6.51
C SER A 15 3.82 9.96 5.24
N ALA A 16 3.87 9.28 4.07
CA ALA A 16 3.32 9.82 2.85
C ALA A 16 1.85 10.21 3.11
N PRO A 17 1.42 11.44 2.75
CA PRO A 17 0.01 11.80 2.89
C PRO A 17 -0.87 10.79 2.15
N ALA A 18 -2.02 10.42 2.71
CA ALA A 18 -2.99 9.53 2.07
C ALA A 18 -3.35 9.98 0.65
N PHE A 19 -3.35 11.29 0.41
CA PHE A 19 -3.54 11.92 -0.88
C PHE A 19 -2.49 11.50 -1.92
N ALA A 20 -1.19 11.49 -1.55
CA ALA A 20 -0.11 11.08 -2.45
C ALA A 20 -0.21 9.59 -2.79
N SER A 21 -0.65 8.75 -1.86
CA SER A 21 -0.86 7.30 -2.09
C SER A 21 -2.03 7.04 -3.03
N LYS A 22 -3.11 7.79 -2.92
CA LYS A 22 -4.23 7.71 -3.86
C LYS A 22 -3.81 8.11 -5.27
N ASP A 23 -3.06 9.20 -5.41
CA ASP A 23 -2.53 9.64 -6.70
C ASP A 23 -1.60 8.58 -7.31
N LEU A 24 -0.77 7.96 -6.51
CA LEU A 24 0.09 6.87 -6.94
C LEU A 24 -0.73 5.67 -7.46
N ALA A 25 -1.80 5.32 -6.76
CA ALA A 25 -2.71 4.27 -7.19
C ALA A 25 -3.41 4.62 -8.51
N GLN A 26 -3.87 5.85 -8.68
CA GLN A 26 -4.48 6.33 -9.92
C GLN A 26 -3.50 6.29 -11.09
N LYS A 27 -2.29 6.76 -10.87
CA LYS A 27 -1.22 6.79 -11.87
C LYS A 27 -0.87 5.40 -12.39
N ASN A 28 -0.98 4.39 -11.52
CA ASN A 28 -0.68 3.00 -11.87
C ASN A 28 -1.94 2.18 -12.23
N ALA A 29 -3.05 2.85 -12.48
CA ALA A 29 -4.32 2.24 -12.90
C ALA A 29 -4.92 1.23 -11.91
N CYS A 30 -4.55 1.28 -10.65
CA CYS A 30 -5.10 0.39 -9.62
C CYS A 30 -6.62 0.53 -9.50
N LEU A 31 -7.12 1.77 -9.63
CA LEU A 31 -8.55 2.08 -9.51
C LEU A 31 -9.39 1.67 -10.72
N ALA A 32 -8.76 1.18 -11.79
CA ALA A 32 -9.48 0.56 -12.90
C ALA A 32 -10.09 -0.80 -12.52
N CYS A 33 -9.48 -1.49 -11.53
CA CYS A 33 -9.89 -2.83 -11.11
C CYS A 33 -10.26 -2.92 -9.62
N HIS A 34 -9.85 -1.94 -8.81
CA HIS A 34 -10.11 -1.91 -7.37
C HIS A 34 -10.87 -0.66 -6.96
N ALA A 35 -11.74 -0.80 -5.98
CA ALA A 35 -12.35 0.31 -5.26
C ALA A 35 -12.03 0.16 -3.76
N VAL A 36 -12.26 1.23 -2.98
CA VAL A 36 -11.99 1.22 -1.55
C VAL A 36 -12.90 0.23 -0.82
N ASP A 37 -14.20 0.27 -1.13
CA ASP A 37 -15.24 -0.34 -0.32
C ASP A 37 -16.13 -1.34 -1.09
N ARG A 38 -15.85 -1.63 -2.33
CA ARG A 38 -16.64 -2.59 -3.13
C ARG A 38 -15.76 -3.42 -4.05
N LYS A 39 -16.22 -4.63 -4.32
CA LYS A 39 -15.62 -5.50 -5.32
C LYS A 39 -15.90 -4.94 -6.72
N MET A 40 -14.87 -4.91 -7.53
CA MET A 40 -14.95 -4.66 -8.97
C MET A 40 -14.37 -5.87 -9.72
N VAL A 41 -13.43 -5.67 -10.61
CA VAL A 41 -12.63 -6.76 -11.21
C VAL A 41 -11.79 -7.45 -10.12
N GLY A 42 -11.14 -6.66 -9.29
CA GLY A 42 -10.41 -7.13 -8.12
C GLY A 42 -11.17 -6.90 -6.81
N PRO A 43 -10.65 -7.41 -5.69
CA PRO A 43 -11.23 -7.20 -4.38
C PRO A 43 -11.19 -5.72 -3.97
N SER A 44 -12.09 -5.31 -3.08
CA SER A 44 -12.01 -3.99 -2.47
C SER A 44 -10.72 -3.87 -1.64
N PHE A 45 -10.19 -2.67 -1.52
CA PHE A 45 -9.01 -2.44 -0.66
C PHE A 45 -9.32 -2.77 0.81
N GLN A 46 -10.54 -2.53 1.26
CA GLN A 46 -10.97 -2.92 2.61
C GLN A 46 -10.91 -4.44 2.82
N SER A 47 -11.36 -5.22 1.83
CA SER A 47 -11.28 -6.68 1.90
C SER A 47 -9.83 -7.17 1.94
N VAL A 48 -8.94 -6.53 1.20
CA VAL A 48 -7.51 -6.83 1.23
C VAL A 48 -6.94 -6.54 2.62
N ALA A 49 -7.24 -5.38 3.19
CA ALA A 49 -6.80 -5.01 4.54
C ALA A 49 -7.27 -6.03 5.58
N ILE A 50 -8.51 -6.47 5.49
CA ILE A 50 -9.08 -7.48 6.40
C ILE A 50 -8.34 -8.82 6.26
N LYS A 51 -8.09 -9.26 5.04
CA LYS A 51 -7.40 -10.54 4.79
C LYS A 51 -5.99 -10.57 5.38
N TYR A 52 -5.29 -9.47 5.30
CA TYR A 52 -3.91 -9.36 5.81
C TYR A 52 -3.83 -8.92 7.28
N ALA A 53 -4.96 -8.57 7.91
CA ALA A 53 -4.98 -8.11 9.29
C ALA A 53 -4.33 -9.13 10.24
N GLY A 54 -3.42 -8.65 11.08
CA GLY A 54 -2.71 -9.48 12.04
C GLY A 54 -1.61 -10.37 11.45
N GLN A 55 -1.40 -10.36 10.14
CA GLN A 55 -0.30 -11.10 9.53
C GLN A 55 1.01 -10.33 9.72
N LYS A 56 2.02 -11.04 10.21
CA LYS A 56 3.38 -10.54 10.24
C LYS A 56 3.86 -10.36 8.79
N ASP A 57 4.59 -9.30 8.52
CA ASP A 57 5.10 -8.98 7.18
C ASP A 57 4.01 -8.72 6.12
N ALA A 58 2.81 -8.34 6.53
CA ALA A 58 1.68 -8.07 5.62
C ALA A 58 2.05 -7.05 4.54
N GLU A 59 2.72 -5.97 4.90
CA GLU A 59 3.13 -4.93 3.95
C GLU A 59 4.09 -5.48 2.88
N SER A 60 5.10 -6.23 3.29
CA SER A 60 6.07 -6.85 2.36
C SER A 60 5.40 -7.88 1.45
N GLN A 61 4.51 -8.70 1.98
CA GLN A 61 3.76 -9.69 1.21
C GLN A 61 2.85 -9.02 0.19
N LEU A 62 2.15 -7.97 0.58
CA LEU A 62 1.25 -7.25 -0.31
C LEU A 62 2.02 -6.49 -1.39
N ALA A 63 3.13 -5.86 -1.04
CA ALA A 63 4.00 -5.19 -2.00
C ALA A 63 4.53 -6.17 -3.06
N GLU A 64 4.92 -7.36 -2.65
CA GLU A 64 5.36 -8.42 -3.56
C GLU A 64 4.23 -8.86 -4.49
N SER A 65 3.03 -9.06 -3.96
CA SER A 65 1.84 -9.41 -4.74
C SER A 65 1.50 -8.35 -5.79
N ILE A 66 1.64 -7.07 -5.46
CA ILE A 66 1.43 -5.97 -6.39
C ILE A 66 2.43 -6.04 -7.54
N LYS A 67 3.70 -6.25 -7.25
CA LYS A 67 4.75 -6.28 -8.27
C LYS A 67 4.67 -7.51 -9.16
N LYS A 68 4.39 -8.67 -8.59
CA LYS A 68 4.36 -9.96 -9.30
C LYS A 68 3.01 -10.28 -9.93
N GLY A 69 1.93 -9.68 -9.44
CA GLY A 69 0.59 -10.08 -9.81
C GLY A 69 0.27 -11.49 -9.33
N GLY A 70 -0.76 -12.07 -9.87
CA GLY A 70 -1.15 -13.44 -9.55
C GLY A 70 -2.61 -13.72 -9.76
N ALA A 71 -3.00 -14.98 -9.51
CA ALA A 71 -4.38 -15.43 -9.56
C ALA A 71 -4.63 -16.48 -8.47
N GLY A 72 -5.91 -16.72 -8.17
CA GLY A 72 -6.34 -17.77 -7.25
C GLY A 72 -6.56 -17.31 -5.81
N LYS A 73 -5.82 -16.35 -5.30
CA LYS A 73 -6.01 -15.85 -3.93
C LYS A 73 -7.38 -15.18 -3.74
N TRP A 74 -7.86 -14.50 -4.77
CA TRP A 74 -9.12 -13.75 -4.79
C TRP A 74 -10.08 -14.24 -5.87
N GLY A 75 -9.86 -15.42 -6.40
CA GLY A 75 -10.65 -16.00 -7.47
C GLY A 75 -9.86 -16.19 -8.76
N PRO A 76 -10.55 -16.53 -9.88
CA PRO A 76 -9.87 -16.95 -11.11
C PRO A 76 -9.33 -15.78 -11.95
N VAL A 77 -9.80 -14.55 -11.72
CA VAL A 77 -9.35 -13.38 -12.50
C VAL A 77 -7.94 -13.00 -12.07
N PRO A 78 -6.96 -13.01 -12.97
CA PRO A 78 -5.60 -12.64 -12.61
C PRO A 78 -5.44 -11.14 -12.44
N MET A 79 -4.62 -10.74 -11.46
CA MET A 79 -4.10 -9.40 -11.36
C MET A 79 -2.81 -9.31 -12.18
N PRO A 80 -2.71 -8.36 -13.12
CA PRO A 80 -1.46 -8.18 -13.87
C PRO A 80 -0.32 -7.75 -12.96
N ALA A 81 0.88 -8.21 -13.27
CA ALA A 81 2.09 -7.77 -12.58
C ALA A 81 2.36 -6.29 -12.82
N GLN A 82 2.67 -5.54 -11.77
CA GLN A 82 3.11 -4.15 -11.83
C GLN A 82 4.65 -4.09 -11.78
N ALA A 83 5.30 -4.77 -12.71
CA ALA A 83 6.75 -4.99 -12.69
C ALA A 83 7.57 -3.70 -12.79
N ALA A 84 7.03 -2.67 -13.45
CA ALA A 84 7.69 -1.37 -13.58
C ALA A 84 7.60 -0.50 -12.31
N LEU A 85 6.75 -0.86 -11.36
CA LEU A 85 6.60 -0.15 -10.10
C LEU A 85 7.85 -0.39 -9.23
N SER A 86 8.42 0.68 -8.67
CA SER A 86 9.56 0.54 -7.77
C SER A 86 9.17 -0.20 -6.49
N GLN A 87 10.17 -0.80 -5.84
CA GLN A 87 9.95 -1.48 -4.55
C GLN A 87 9.41 -0.50 -3.50
N GLY A 88 9.91 0.73 -3.48
CA GLY A 88 9.44 1.78 -2.59
C GLY A 88 7.98 2.16 -2.84
N ASP A 89 7.60 2.33 -4.09
CA ASP A 89 6.23 2.66 -4.46
C ASP A 89 5.26 1.50 -4.18
N ALA A 90 5.68 0.28 -4.44
CA ALA A 90 4.89 -0.91 -4.09
C ALA A 90 4.65 -0.99 -2.57
N GLY A 91 5.67 -0.72 -1.77
CA GLY A 91 5.56 -0.65 -0.30
C GLY A 91 4.62 0.47 0.16
N THR A 92 4.71 1.63 -0.44
CA THR A 92 3.82 2.77 -0.16
C THR A 92 2.36 2.43 -0.45
N LEU A 93 2.08 1.82 -1.59
CA LEU A 93 0.74 1.37 -1.95
C LEU A 93 0.24 0.28 -1.00
N ALA A 94 1.08 -0.69 -0.68
CA ALA A 94 0.72 -1.75 0.26
C ALA A 94 0.35 -1.20 1.64
N ALA A 95 1.15 -0.30 2.19
CA ALA A 95 0.87 0.36 3.46
C ALA A 95 -0.45 1.14 3.43
N TRP A 96 -0.70 1.86 2.35
CA TRP A 96 -1.94 2.62 2.17
C TRP A 96 -3.17 1.71 2.12
N VAL A 97 -3.11 0.63 1.35
CA VAL A 97 -4.21 -0.35 1.27
C VAL A 97 -4.47 -0.99 2.64
N LEU A 98 -3.41 -1.40 3.35
CA LEU A 98 -3.52 -2.01 4.68
C LEU A 98 -4.09 -1.05 5.73
N ALA A 99 -3.91 0.25 5.54
CA ALA A 99 -4.51 1.29 6.39
C ALA A 99 -5.97 1.60 6.02
N GLY A 100 -6.55 0.91 5.05
CA GLY A 100 -7.93 1.07 4.60
C GLY A 100 -8.10 2.01 3.40
N ALA A 101 -7.02 2.39 2.75
CA ALA A 101 -7.02 3.26 1.57
C ALA A 101 -7.71 4.63 1.82
N LYS A 102 -7.40 5.19 2.95
CA LYS A 102 -7.96 6.49 3.40
C LYS A 102 -7.03 7.65 3.10
#